data_a2c7c2590b1466d11a02de0175a40100
#
_entry.id   a2c7c2590b1466d11a02de0175a40100
#
_cell.length_a   1.000
_cell.length_b   1.000
_cell.length_c   1.000
_cell.angle_alpha   90.00
_cell.angle_beta   90.00
_cell.angle_gamma   90.00
#
_symmetry.space_group_name_H-M   'P 1'
#
loop_
_entity.id
_entity.type
_entity.pdbx_description
1 polymer ?
#
loop_
_entity_poly.entity_id
_entity_poly.type
_entity_poly.pdbx_seq_one_letter_code
_entity_poly.pdbx_strand_id
1 'polypeptide(L)'
;MFLLFLCDPKTFHNLLFCKFVIHNLPTMRHTTRKEFLQTSSALLLGTAFAKSPFDLKKEKLPLAFSTLACPDWDFKKITDYAVKHEYTGIELRGLKREIYLPKCPEFSSTKNIDAVLKIMKDKKLRFVDLGSSSTLHFSEGAEREKNINDGKAFIDLAQQLNCPNVRVYPNLLPKDKDKDATMEFIAKGLMELGNYAKASGVMVLMETHGDLVWTHDIEKVMQDAAHPHVGLVWDPCNMWTITKEPPSEMYRILKKYIYHTHIKDAKLVDGKPQYVRLGQGEVPIFEAVDALSKSGYKGYYSFEWEKLWHPELEDPETALADYPVAMKKHFGV
;
A
#
# COMPACT_ATOMS: atom_id res chain seq x y z
N MET A 1 20.96 38.62 -26.12
CA MET A 1 21.90 37.64 -26.69
C MET A 1 21.08 36.49 -27.29
N PHE A 2 20.89 36.53 -28.60
CA PHE A 2 20.03 35.62 -29.38
C PHE A 2 20.71 34.27 -29.57
N LEU A 3 20.01 33.19 -29.29
CA LEU A 3 20.38 31.86 -29.74
C LEU A 3 19.40 31.43 -30.85
N LEU A 4 19.91 31.36 -32.06
CA LEU A 4 19.29 30.77 -33.25
C LEU A 4 19.34 29.22 -33.10
N PHE A 5 18.21 28.54 -33.23
CA PHE A 5 18.15 27.15 -33.55
C PHE A 5 17.75 26.98 -35.01
N LEU A 6 18.63 26.35 -35.78
CA LEU A 6 18.44 25.97 -37.18
C LEU A 6 17.46 24.79 -37.25
N CYS A 7 16.40 24.94 -38.03
CA CYS A 7 15.51 23.84 -38.43
C CYS A 7 15.99 23.20 -39.75
N ASP A 8 16.05 21.88 -39.71
CA ASP A 8 16.32 20.99 -40.88
C ASP A 8 15.10 20.96 -41.82
N PRO A 9 15.28 21.08 -43.17
CA PRO A 9 14.17 21.25 -44.11
C PRO A 9 13.63 19.96 -44.74
N LYS A 10 13.50 18.84 -44.01
CA LYS A 10 13.00 17.56 -44.56
C LYS A 10 11.83 16.91 -43.83
N THR A 11 10.82 17.66 -43.38
CA THR A 11 9.51 17.06 -43.02
C THR A 11 8.38 18.01 -43.39
N PHE A 12 8.09 18.07 -44.69
CA PHE A 12 6.84 18.62 -45.25
C PHE A 12 5.85 17.44 -45.38
N HIS A 13 4.92 17.29 -44.42
CA HIS A 13 3.56 16.73 -44.63
C HIS A 13 2.81 16.81 -43.28
N ASN A 14 2.01 17.84 -43.12
CA ASN A 14 0.79 17.96 -42.33
C ASN A 14 0.56 19.43 -41.91
N LEU A 15 0.36 20.27 -42.90
CA LEU A 15 -0.10 21.66 -42.77
C LEU A 15 -1.55 21.74 -43.26
N LEU A 16 -2.52 21.21 -42.49
CA LEU A 16 -3.94 21.34 -42.84
C LEU A 16 -4.89 21.47 -41.61
N PHE A 17 -4.39 21.95 -40.46
CA PHE A 17 -5.26 22.18 -39.29
C PHE A 17 -5.01 23.50 -38.55
N CYS A 18 -4.48 24.51 -39.20
CA CYS A 18 -4.27 25.84 -38.62
C CYS A 18 -4.87 27.00 -39.42
N LYS A 19 -6.06 26.82 -40.03
CA LYS A 19 -6.76 27.88 -40.76
C LYS A 19 -8.22 28.09 -40.40
N PHE A 20 -8.64 27.85 -39.16
CA PHE A 20 -10.06 28.07 -38.81
C PHE A 20 -10.30 28.67 -37.42
N VAL A 21 -9.45 29.52 -36.87
CA VAL A 21 -9.78 30.28 -35.65
C VAL A 21 -9.16 31.68 -35.70
N ILE A 22 -9.36 32.45 -36.77
CA ILE A 22 -9.16 33.92 -36.74
C ILE A 22 -10.28 34.56 -37.55
N HIS A 23 -11.50 34.47 -37.08
CA HIS A 23 -12.59 35.42 -37.44
C HIS A 23 -13.60 35.33 -36.30
N ASN A 24 -13.47 36.25 -35.35
CA ASN A 24 -14.46 36.84 -34.46
C ASN A 24 -13.81 37.20 -33.11
N LEU A 25 -12.87 38.14 -33.14
CA LEU A 25 -12.57 38.93 -31.96
C LEU A 25 -13.54 40.12 -31.94
N PRO A 26 -14.42 40.25 -30.92
CA PRO A 26 -15.22 41.45 -30.76
C PRO A 26 -14.27 42.63 -30.44
N THR A 27 -14.43 43.68 -31.19
CA THR A 27 -13.75 44.99 -30.95
C THR A 27 -13.86 45.38 -29.49
N MET A 28 -12.73 45.58 -28.81
CA MET A 28 -12.71 46.12 -27.46
C MET A 28 -13.38 47.48 -27.43
N ARG A 29 -14.60 47.56 -26.88
CA ARG A 29 -15.19 48.85 -26.50
C ARG A 29 -14.44 49.39 -25.27
N HIS A 30 -13.97 50.62 -25.37
CA HIS A 30 -13.43 51.35 -24.20
C HIS A 30 -14.56 51.54 -23.19
N THR A 31 -14.52 50.75 -22.11
CA THR A 31 -15.44 50.94 -20.97
C THR A 31 -14.98 52.12 -20.14
N THR A 32 -15.90 53.01 -19.84
CA THR A 32 -15.63 54.16 -18.98
C THR A 32 -15.41 53.69 -17.52
N ARG A 33 -14.65 54.48 -16.74
CA ARG A 33 -14.38 54.16 -15.32
C ARG A 33 -15.65 53.94 -14.50
N LYS A 34 -16.77 54.55 -14.91
CA LYS A 34 -18.09 54.41 -14.26
C LYS A 34 -18.74 53.05 -14.58
N GLU A 35 -18.63 52.56 -15.81
CA GLU A 35 -19.14 51.25 -16.23
C GLU A 35 -18.33 50.12 -15.61
N PHE A 36 -17.02 50.28 -15.47
CA PHE A 36 -16.14 49.33 -14.78
C PHE A 36 -16.49 49.22 -13.29
N LEU A 37 -16.78 50.31 -12.61
CA LEU A 37 -17.17 50.30 -11.20
C LEU A 37 -18.57 49.73 -10.98
N GLN A 38 -19.50 49.94 -11.91
CA GLN A 38 -20.87 49.36 -11.83
C GLN A 38 -20.87 47.84 -12.08
N THR A 39 -20.06 47.37 -13.04
CA THR A 39 -19.92 45.91 -13.28
C THR A 39 -19.13 45.21 -12.17
N SER A 40 -18.14 45.85 -11.59
CA SER A 40 -17.39 45.31 -10.45
C SER A 40 -18.23 45.20 -9.17
N SER A 41 -19.14 46.16 -8.94
CA SER A 41 -20.05 46.14 -7.79
C SER A 41 -21.13 45.06 -7.91
N ALA A 42 -21.61 44.77 -9.14
CA ALA A 42 -22.56 43.69 -9.38
C ALA A 42 -21.94 42.30 -9.22
N LEU A 43 -20.63 42.15 -9.51
CA LEU A 43 -19.89 40.89 -9.28
C LEU A 43 -19.64 40.65 -7.79
N LEU A 44 -19.44 41.67 -6.96
CA LEU A 44 -19.18 41.54 -5.52
C LEU A 44 -20.43 41.26 -4.69
N LEU A 45 -21.64 41.57 -5.17
CA LEU A 45 -22.91 41.28 -4.49
C LEU A 45 -23.48 39.90 -4.89
N GLY A 46 -23.00 39.31 -5.97
CA GLY A 46 -23.42 37.96 -6.41
C GLY A 46 -22.72 36.81 -5.71
N THR A 47 -21.63 37.04 -4.96
CA THR A 47 -20.82 35.97 -4.32
C THR A 47 -21.26 35.64 -2.89
N ALA A 48 -22.23 36.37 -2.31
CA ALA A 48 -22.65 36.17 -0.91
C ALA A 48 -23.64 35.02 -0.68
N PHE A 49 -24.15 34.36 -1.73
CA PHE A 49 -25.09 33.22 -1.63
C PHE A 49 -24.82 32.07 -2.59
N ALA A 50 -23.65 32.00 -3.19
CA ALA A 50 -23.23 30.76 -3.82
C ALA A 50 -22.80 29.81 -2.69
N LYS A 51 -23.70 28.91 -2.25
CA LYS A 51 -23.26 27.69 -1.57
C LYS A 51 -22.14 27.10 -2.39
N SER A 52 -20.94 27.00 -1.77
CA SER A 52 -19.78 26.38 -2.39
C SER A 52 -20.22 25.04 -2.99
N PRO A 53 -20.08 24.83 -4.31
CA PRO A 53 -20.41 23.52 -4.91
C PRO A 53 -19.31 22.48 -4.66
N PHE A 54 -18.32 22.81 -3.85
CA PHE A 54 -17.29 21.89 -3.37
C PHE A 54 -17.67 21.41 -1.97
N ASP A 55 -18.73 20.62 -1.88
CA ASP A 55 -18.80 19.57 -0.88
C ASP A 55 -17.80 18.49 -1.35
N LEU A 56 -16.51 18.75 -1.11
CA LEU A 56 -15.45 17.77 -1.22
C LEU A 56 -15.85 16.71 -0.21
N LYS A 57 -16.49 15.63 -0.68
CA LYS A 57 -16.59 14.40 0.12
C LYS A 57 -15.16 14.13 0.60
N LYS A 58 -14.91 14.37 1.89
CA LYS A 58 -13.63 14.01 2.51
C LYS A 58 -13.39 12.55 2.11
N GLU A 59 -12.40 12.32 1.25
CA GLU A 59 -12.06 10.95 0.87
C GLU A 59 -11.76 10.20 2.17
N LYS A 60 -12.39 9.05 2.32
CA LYS A 60 -12.13 8.20 3.49
C LYS A 60 -10.65 7.85 3.51
N LEU A 61 -10.03 7.87 4.67
CA LEU A 61 -8.67 7.37 4.82
C LEU A 61 -8.60 5.93 4.28
N PRO A 62 -7.59 5.58 3.47
CA PRO A 62 -7.43 4.22 2.93
C PRO A 62 -6.93 3.27 4.03
N LEU A 63 -7.81 2.92 4.95
CA LEU A 63 -7.50 2.02 6.05
C LEU A 63 -7.83 0.59 5.66
N ALA A 64 -6.90 -0.31 5.98
CA ALA A 64 -7.06 -1.76 5.90
C ALA A 64 -6.67 -2.41 7.22
N PHE A 65 -7.01 -3.68 7.38
CA PHE A 65 -6.45 -4.51 8.44
C PHE A 65 -6.14 -5.91 7.91
N SER A 66 -5.14 -6.54 8.52
CA SER A 66 -4.78 -7.95 8.27
C SER A 66 -5.72 -8.87 9.05
N THR A 67 -6.21 -9.93 8.41
CA THR A 67 -7.04 -10.94 9.07
C THR A 67 -6.27 -11.76 10.11
N LEU A 68 -4.96 -11.57 10.21
CA LEU A 68 -4.14 -12.04 11.33
C LEU A 68 -4.71 -11.59 12.69
N ALA A 69 -5.36 -10.43 12.70
CA ALA A 69 -6.03 -9.85 13.86
C ALA A 69 -7.20 -10.70 14.38
N CYS A 70 -7.88 -11.42 13.50
CA CYS A 70 -9.16 -12.07 13.83
C CYS A 70 -9.21 -13.53 13.34
N PRO A 71 -8.32 -14.39 13.86
CA PRO A 71 -8.09 -15.73 13.32
C PRO A 71 -9.30 -16.66 13.35
N ASP A 72 -10.27 -16.41 14.24
CA ASP A 72 -11.46 -17.24 14.41
C ASP A 72 -12.68 -16.73 13.64
N TRP A 73 -12.58 -15.55 13.00
CA TRP A 73 -13.71 -14.95 12.30
C TRP A 73 -13.91 -15.60 10.92
N ASP A 74 -15.17 -15.78 10.55
CA ASP A 74 -15.50 -16.09 9.16
C ASP A 74 -15.48 -14.86 8.26
N PHE A 75 -15.49 -15.11 6.96
CA PHE A 75 -15.40 -14.04 5.96
C PHE A 75 -16.55 -13.02 6.06
N LYS A 76 -17.75 -13.47 6.46
CA LYS A 76 -18.90 -12.58 6.66
C LYS A 76 -18.64 -11.62 7.82
N LYS A 77 -18.21 -12.14 8.98
CA LYS A 77 -17.90 -11.31 10.15
C LYS A 77 -16.78 -10.31 9.86
N ILE A 78 -15.71 -10.75 9.18
CA ILE A 78 -14.59 -9.89 8.76
C ILE A 78 -15.11 -8.70 7.93
N THR A 79 -15.89 -8.98 6.90
CA THR A 79 -16.39 -7.94 6.00
C THR A 79 -17.44 -7.04 6.62
N ASP A 80 -18.32 -7.57 7.47
CA ASP A 80 -19.31 -6.76 8.24
C ASP A 80 -18.59 -5.80 9.18
N TYR A 81 -17.56 -6.31 9.87
CA TYR A 81 -16.78 -5.53 10.82
C TYR A 81 -15.97 -4.43 10.11
N ALA A 82 -15.37 -4.75 8.97
CA ALA A 82 -14.67 -3.76 8.14
C ALA A 82 -15.58 -2.57 7.78
N VAL A 83 -16.78 -2.85 7.29
CA VAL A 83 -17.74 -1.80 6.93
C VAL A 83 -18.18 -0.99 8.14
N LYS A 84 -18.47 -1.66 9.27
CA LYS A 84 -18.92 -1.02 10.51
C LYS A 84 -17.90 0.00 11.04
N HIS A 85 -16.60 -0.31 10.89
CA HIS A 85 -15.51 0.53 11.39
C HIS A 85 -14.79 1.32 10.27
N GLU A 86 -15.47 1.48 9.12
CA GLU A 86 -15.06 2.33 7.99
C GLU A 86 -13.72 1.96 7.32
N TYR A 87 -13.28 0.73 7.48
CA TYR A 87 -12.22 0.19 6.64
C TYR A 87 -12.68 0.09 5.19
N THR A 88 -11.74 0.24 4.27
CA THR A 88 -12.00 0.12 2.82
C THR A 88 -11.15 -0.97 2.19
N GLY A 89 -10.17 -1.50 2.92
CA GLY A 89 -9.29 -2.60 2.50
C GLY A 89 -9.28 -3.76 3.50
N ILE A 90 -9.02 -4.95 2.99
CA ILE A 90 -8.76 -6.17 3.79
C ILE A 90 -7.49 -6.80 3.24
N GLU A 91 -6.54 -7.06 4.12
CA GLU A 91 -5.39 -7.91 3.87
C GLU A 91 -5.72 -9.32 4.37
N LEU A 92 -5.66 -10.30 3.48
CA LEU A 92 -5.87 -11.69 3.85
C LEU A 92 -4.54 -12.34 4.27
N ARG A 93 -4.37 -12.66 5.56
CA ARG A 93 -3.22 -13.41 6.06
C ARG A 93 -3.61 -14.83 6.52
N GLY A 94 -4.88 -15.06 6.68
CA GLY A 94 -5.49 -16.33 7.04
C GLY A 94 -7.00 -16.19 7.14
N LEU A 95 -7.69 -17.32 7.15
CA LEU A 95 -9.13 -17.37 7.32
C LEU A 95 -9.50 -18.60 8.16
N LYS A 96 -10.20 -18.41 9.29
CA LYS A 96 -10.52 -19.49 10.24
C LYS A 96 -9.30 -20.35 10.60
N ARG A 97 -8.19 -19.69 10.95
CA ARG A 97 -6.87 -20.26 11.27
C ARG A 97 -6.15 -20.97 10.12
N GLU A 98 -6.77 -21.15 8.94
CA GLU A 98 -6.04 -21.61 7.75
C GLU A 98 -5.22 -20.45 7.18
N ILE A 99 -3.89 -20.60 7.19
CA ILE A 99 -2.96 -19.58 6.70
C ILE A 99 -2.51 -19.83 5.25
N TYR A 100 -2.75 -21.01 4.72
CA TYR A 100 -2.51 -21.31 3.32
C TYR A 100 -3.80 -21.05 2.52
N LEU A 101 -4.03 -19.77 2.20
CA LEU A 101 -5.26 -19.29 1.57
C LEU A 101 -5.75 -20.10 0.37
N PRO A 102 -4.89 -20.66 -0.53
CA PRO A 102 -5.35 -21.49 -1.63
C PRO A 102 -6.14 -22.75 -1.21
N LYS A 103 -6.06 -23.16 0.07
CA LYS A 103 -6.84 -24.30 0.63
C LYS A 103 -8.15 -23.87 1.28
N CYS A 104 -8.40 -22.57 1.46
CA CYS A 104 -9.62 -22.11 2.09
C CYS A 104 -10.84 -22.48 1.23
N PRO A 105 -11.92 -23.01 1.82
CA PRO A 105 -13.15 -23.36 1.10
C PRO A 105 -13.72 -22.19 0.29
N GLU A 106 -13.56 -20.97 0.77
CA GLU A 106 -14.00 -19.74 0.13
C GLU A 106 -13.33 -19.52 -1.24
N PHE A 107 -12.18 -20.13 -1.49
CA PHE A 107 -11.38 -19.96 -2.72
C PHE A 107 -11.24 -21.26 -3.52
N SER A 108 -11.94 -22.32 -3.14
CA SER A 108 -11.80 -23.67 -3.71
C SER A 108 -12.42 -23.86 -5.09
N SER A 109 -13.18 -22.90 -5.59
CA SER A 109 -13.82 -22.94 -6.91
C SER A 109 -14.12 -21.53 -7.42
N THR A 110 -14.22 -21.39 -8.73
CA THR A 110 -14.64 -20.13 -9.37
C THR A 110 -15.96 -19.59 -8.79
N LYS A 111 -16.95 -20.48 -8.56
CA LYS A 111 -18.24 -20.10 -7.96
C LYS A 111 -18.07 -19.48 -6.57
N ASN A 112 -17.17 -20.02 -5.74
CA ASN A 112 -16.93 -19.50 -4.40
C ASN A 112 -16.16 -18.17 -4.47
N ILE A 113 -15.19 -18.06 -5.36
CA ILE A 113 -14.45 -16.82 -5.63
C ILE A 113 -15.41 -15.71 -6.09
N ASP A 114 -16.31 -16.00 -7.03
CA ASP A 114 -17.33 -15.05 -7.52
C ASP A 114 -18.23 -14.56 -6.36
N ALA A 115 -18.62 -15.48 -5.46
CA ALA A 115 -19.42 -15.13 -4.27
C ALA A 115 -18.65 -14.17 -3.34
N VAL A 116 -17.37 -14.44 -3.09
CA VAL A 116 -16.48 -13.58 -2.30
C VAL A 116 -16.32 -12.20 -2.95
N LEU A 117 -16.03 -12.16 -4.24
CA LEU A 117 -15.88 -10.91 -5.00
C LEU A 117 -17.16 -10.09 -5.01
N LYS A 118 -18.32 -10.76 -5.10
CA LYS A 118 -19.63 -10.08 -4.99
C LYS A 118 -19.80 -9.43 -3.62
N ILE A 119 -19.48 -10.13 -2.52
CA ILE A 119 -19.53 -9.56 -1.16
C ILE A 119 -18.64 -8.32 -1.05
N MET A 120 -17.40 -8.41 -1.52
CA MET A 120 -16.42 -7.31 -1.50
C MET A 120 -16.97 -6.09 -2.29
N LYS A 121 -17.50 -6.32 -3.48
CA LYS A 121 -18.09 -5.28 -4.33
C LYS A 121 -19.31 -4.63 -3.66
N ASP A 122 -20.27 -5.43 -3.17
CA ASP A 122 -21.50 -4.93 -2.54
C ASP A 122 -21.19 -4.07 -1.31
N LYS A 123 -20.14 -4.43 -0.57
CA LYS A 123 -19.66 -3.71 0.61
C LYS A 123 -18.66 -2.60 0.31
N LYS A 124 -18.28 -2.41 -0.95
CA LYS A 124 -17.26 -1.44 -1.39
C LYS A 124 -15.89 -1.65 -0.70
N LEU A 125 -15.55 -2.88 -0.42
CA LEU A 125 -14.27 -3.32 0.11
C LEU A 125 -13.36 -3.79 -1.02
N ARG A 126 -12.03 -3.79 -0.77
CA ARG A 126 -11.01 -4.32 -1.68
C ARG A 126 -10.07 -5.25 -0.92
N PHE A 127 -9.60 -6.29 -1.58
CA PHE A 127 -8.40 -6.97 -1.13
C PHE A 127 -7.21 -6.10 -1.48
N VAL A 128 -6.30 -5.92 -0.52
CA VAL A 128 -5.15 -5.02 -0.67
C VAL A 128 -3.83 -5.76 -0.70
N ASP A 129 -3.76 -6.91 -0.04
CA ASP A 129 -2.63 -7.84 -0.04
C ASP A 129 -3.07 -9.24 0.35
N LEU A 130 -2.37 -10.26 -0.16
CA LEU A 130 -2.44 -11.64 0.33
C LEU A 130 -1.12 -11.99 1.02
N GLY A 131 -1.16 -12.14 2.34
CA GLY A 131 0.02 -12.50 3.13
C GLY A 131 0.35 -13.99 3.01
N SER A 132 1.32 -14.39 2.20
CA SER A 132 1.80 -15.77 2.13
C SER A 132 2.77 -16.09 3.28
N SER A 133 3.08 -17.37 3.47
CA SER A 133 4.19 -17.83 4.32
C SER A 133 5.45 -18.17 3.51
N SER A 134 5.48 -17.82 2.23
CA SER A 134 6.64 -18.03 1.36
C SER A 134 7.87 -17.28 1.89
N THR A 135 8.96 -17.97 2.07
CA THR A 135 10.21 -17.49 2.68
C THR A 135 11.37 -17.68 1.71
N LEU A 136 12.19 -16.65 1.50
CA LEU A 136 13.13 -16.59 0.37
C LEU A 136 14.60 -16.81 0.71
N HIS A 137 14.99 -16.98 1.98
CA HIS A 137 16.38 -17.13 2.40
C HIS A 137 17.01 -18.48 2.08
N PHE A 138 16.22 -19.44 1.63
CA PHE A 138 16.73 -20.76 1.22
C PHE A 138 17.47 -20.68 -0.12
N SER A 139 18.67 -21.28 -0.17
CA SER A 139 19.52 -21.25 -1.38
C SER A 139 19.01 -22.21 -2.45
N GLU A 140 18.70 -23.46 -2.06
CA GLU A 140 18.33 -24.56 -2.95
C GLU A 140 17.58 -25.66 -2.21
N GLY A 141 17.15 -26.70 -2.96
CA GLY A 141 16.51 -27.89 -2.42
C GLY A 141 15.01 -27.73 -2.18
N ALA A 142 14.43 -28.75 -1.52
CA ALA A 142 12.98 -28.91 -1.38
C ALA A 142 12.31 -27.72 -0.65
N GLU A 143 12.97 -27.10 0.32
CA GLU A 143 12.44 -25.96 1.04
C GLU A 143 12.33 -24.74 0.13
N ARG A 144 13.36 -24.45 -0.70
CA ARG A 144 13.28 -23.37 -1.69
C ARG A 144 12.15 -23.61 -2.68
N GLU A 145 12.11 -24.82 -3.27
CA GLU A 145 11.08 -25.18 -4.25
C GLU A 145 9.67 -25.03 -3.66
N LYS A 146 9.46 -25.52 -2.43
CA LYS A 146 8.19 -25.39 -1.72
C LYS A 146 7.81 -23.90 -1.55
N ASN A 147 8.71 -23.08 -1.04
CA ASN A 147 8.43 -21.66 -0.79
C ASN A 147 8.15 -20.88 -2.08
N ILE A 148 8.89 -21.15 -3.15
CA ILE A 148 8.63 -20.54 -4.47
C ILE A 148 7.27 -21.00 -5.01
N ASN A 149 6.93 -22.28 -4.91
CA ASN A 149 5.64 -22.81 -5.37
C ASN A 149 4.47 -22.26 -4.54
N ASP A 150 4.64 -22.13 -3.23
CA ASP A 150 3.66 -21.46 -2.36
C ASP A 150 3.45 -19.99 -2.78
N GLY A 151 4.52 -19.26 -3.06
CA GLY A 151 4.44 -17.90 -3.58
C GLY A 151 3.67 -17.82 -4.90
N LYS A 152 3.95 -18.74 -5.85
CA LYS A 152 3.24 -18.82 -7.14
C LYS A 152 1.74 -19.11 -6.93
N ALA A 153 1.38 -20.02 -6.03
CA ALA A 153 -0.02 -20.34 -5.73
C ALA A 153 -0.78 -19.13 -5.14
N PHE A 154 -0.10 -18.31 -4.33
CA PHE A 154 -0.69 -17.06 -3.81
C PHE A 154 -0.82 -15.99 -4.91
N ILE A 155 0.10 -15.90 -5.86
CA ILE A 155 0.00 -15.00 -7.02
C ILE A 155 -1.21 -15.39 -7.88
N ASP A 156 -1.42 -16.68 -8.15
CA ASP A 156 -2.57 -17.17 -8.91
C ASP A 156 -3.89 -16.86 -8.20
N LEU A 157 -3.94 -17.04 -6.88
CA LEU A 157 -5.11 -16.67 -6.08
C LEU A 157 -5.33 -15.16 -6.07
N ALA A 158 -4.27 -14.35 -5.94
CA ALA A 158 -4.37 -12.88 -5.96
C ALA A 158 -4.94 -12.39 -7.28
N GLN A 159 -4.53 -12.95 -8.41
CA GLN A 159 -5.11 -12.65 -9.72
C GLN A 159 -6.60 -12.94 -9.75
N GLN A 160 -7.03 -14.11 -9.27
CA GLN A 160 -8.44 -14.50 -9.22
C GLN A 160 -9.28 -13.60 -8.32
N LEU A 161 -8.70 -13.12 -7.22
CA LEU A 161 -9.36 -12.23 -6.25
C LEU A 161 -9.26 -10.73 -6.62
N ASN A 162 -8.65 -10.36 -7.75
CA ASN A 162 -8.33 -8.98 -8.12
C ASN A 162 -7.55 -8.26 -6.99
N CYS A 163 -6.69 -9.00 -6.28
CA CYS A 163 -5.82 -8.46 -5.26
C CYS A 163 -4.51 -7.99 -5.89
N PRO A 164 -4.07 -6.74 -5.66
CA PRO A 164 -2.90 -6.21 -6.35
C PRO A 164 -1.57 -6.77 -5.87
N ASN A 165 -1.51 -7.30 -4.65
CA ASN A 165 -0.26 -7.63 -3.99
C ASN A 165 -0.27 -9.03 -3.37
N VAL A 166 0.92 -9.64 -3.32
CA VAL A 166 1.23 -10.84 -2.54
C VAL A 166 2.47 -10.57 -1.71
N ARG A 167 2.36 -10.70 -0.39
CA ARG A 167 3.49 -10.58 0.51
C ARG A 167 4.26 -11.89 0.64
N VAL A 168 5.59 -11.79 0.61
CA VAL A 168 6.55 -12.85 0.90
C VAL A 168 7.54 -12.39 1.97
N TYR A 169 8.23 -13.32 2.62
CA TYR A 169 9.22 -13.01 3.65
C TYR A 169 10.66 -13.17 3.16
N PRO A 170 11.60 -12.28 3.55
CA PRO A 170 13.04 -12.55 3.48
C PRO A 170 13.45 -13.57 4.53
N ASN A 171 12.98 -13.39 5.73
CA ASN A 171 13.05 -14.10 6.99
C ASN A 171 14.44 -14.14 7.64
N LEU A 172 15.25 -15.18 7.49
CA LEU A 172 16.46 -15.34 8.26
C LEU A 172 17.73 -14.96 7.48
N LEU A 173 18.72 -14.43 8.21
CA LEU A 173 20.10 -14.32 7.77
C LEU A 173 20.95 -15.22 8.70
N PRO A 174 21.05 -16.53 8.39
CA PRO A 174 21.70 -17.49 9.29
C PRO A 174 23.16 -17.10 9.59
N LYS A 175 23.54 -17.12 10.86
CA LYS A 175 24.87 -16.67 11.32
C LYS A 175 26.02 -17.58 10.85
N ASP A 176 25.73 -18.81 10.50
CA ASP A 176 26.67 -19.81 9.97
C ASP A 176 26.81 -19.74 8.44
N LYS A 177 26.10 -18.82 7.78
CA LYS A 177 26.15 -18.59 6.33
C LYS A 177 26.62 -17.18 6.02
N ASP A 178 27.15 -17.02 4.82
CA ASP A 178 27.48 -15.70 4.29
C ASP A 178 26.21 -14.88 4.12
N LYS A 179 26.20 -13.68 4.73
CA LYS A 179 25.06 -12.75 4.73
C LYS A 179 24.75 -12.27 3.31
N ASP A 180 25.79 -11.88 2.57
CA ASP A 180 25.62 -11.33 1.22
C ASP A 180 25.10 -12.41 0.26
N ALA A 181 25.60 -13.64 0.35
CA ALA A 181 25.08 -14.76 -0.41
C ALA A 181 23.61 -15.06 -0.07
N THR A 182 23.22 -14.97 1.22
CA THR A 182 21.82 -15.16 1.63
C THR A 182 20.93 -14.05 1.06
N MET A 183 21.35 -12.80 1.10
CA MET A 183 20.62 -11.69 0.49
C MET A 183 20.49 -11.84 -1.03
N GLU A 184 21.51 -12.38 -1.70
CA GLU A 184 21.44 -12.72 -3.13
C GLU A 184 20.39 -13.80 -3.43
N PHE A 185 20.26 -14.83 -2.58
CA PHE A 185 19.20 -15.84 -2.73
C PHE A 185 17.81 -15.23 -2.55
N ILE A 186 17.63 -14.32 -1.61
CA ILE A 186 16.39 -13.57 -1.42
C ILE A 186 16.06 -12.76 -2.68
N ALA A 187 17.02 -12.00 -3.21
CA ALA A 187 16.85 -11.22 -4.44
C ALA A 187 16.48 -12.12 -5.64
N LYS A 188 17.15 -13.26 -5.83
CA LYS A 188 16.82 -14.25 -6.87
C LYS A 188 15.43 -14.81 -6.73
N GLY A 189 14.99 -15.09 -5.49
CA GLY A 189 13.62 -15.54 -5.21
C GLY A 189 12.57 -14.50 -5.57
N LEU A 190 12.82 -13.23 -5.23
CA LEU A 190 11.96 -12.10 -5.61
C LEU A 190 11.88 -11.96 -7.13
N MET A 191 12.99 -12.03 -7.84
CA MET A 191 13.02 -11.98 -9.31
C MET A 191 12.24 -13.13 -9.94
N GLU A 192 12.38 -14.36 -9.41
CA GLU A 192 11.65 -15.53 -9.91
C GLU A 192 10.13 -15.35 -9.76
N LEU A 193 9.68 -14.94 -8.58
CA LEU A 193 8.26 -14.68 -8.31
C LEU A 193 7.75 -13.47 -9.09
N GLY A 194 8.54 -12.40 -9.21
CA GLY A 194 8.22 -11.23 -10.03
C GLY A 194 8.04 -11.56 -11.50
N ASN A 195 8.92 -12.41 -12.06
CA ASN A 195 8.78 -12.91 -13.44
C ASN A 195 7.50 -13.74 -13.60
N TYR A 196 7.15 -14.57 -12.62
CA TYR A 196 5.91 -15.34 -12.64
C TYR A 196 4.68 -14.42 -12.60
N ALA A 197 4.70 -13.40 -11.74
CA ALA A 197 3.62 -12.45 -11.54
C ALA A 197 3.39 -11.51 -12.73
N LYS A 198 4.35 -11.38 -13.65
CA LYS A 198 4.29 -10.41 -14.77
C LYS A 198 3.01 -10.51 -15.61
N ALA A 199 2.52 -11.70 -15.87
CA ALA A 199 1.33 -11.91 -16.70
C ALA A 199 0.02 -11.61 -15.95
N SER A 200 0.02 -11.69 -14.61
CA SER A 200 -1.14 -11.45 -13.76
C SER A 200 -1.31 -9.98 -13.36
N GLY A 201 -0.24 -9.17 -13.49
CA GLY A 201 -0.21 -7.79 -12.99
C GLY A 201 -0.11 -7.68 -11.46
N VAL A 202 0.06 -8.81 -10.75
CA VAL A 202 0.25 -8.83 -9.29
C VAL A 202 1.66 -8.36 -8.94
N MET A 203 1.78 -7.59 -7.86
CA MET A 203 3.08 -7.23 -7.27
C MET A 203 3.48 -8.24 -6.21
N VAL A 204 4.72 -8.66 -6.21
CA VAL A 204 5.34 -9.48 -5.16
C VAL A 204 6.05 -8.55 -4.21
N LEU A 205 5.59 -8.49 -2.97
CA LEU A 205 6.10 -7.57 -1.98
C LEU A 205 6.86 -8.30 -0.88
N MET A 206 8.15 -7.98 -0.72
CA MET A 206 8.93 -8.46 0.41
C MET A 206 8.59 -7.63 1.64
N GLU A 207 8.20 -8.28 2.72
CA GLU A 207 8.02 -7.58 4.00
C GLU A 207 9.38 -7.29 4.65
N THR A 208 9.52 -6.11 5.26
CA THR A 208 10.65 -5.77 6.11
C THR A 208 10.52 -6.52 7.45
N HIS A 209 11.08 -7.74 7.51
CA HIS A 209 10.77 -8.74 8.54
C HIS A 209 11.98 -9.65 8.88
N GLY A 210 11.95 -10.26 10.06
CA GLY A 210 12.96 -11.21 10.52
C GLY A 210 14.31 -10.56 10.73
N ASP A 211 15.37 -11.12 10.15
CA ASP A 211 16.72 -10.57 10.26
C ASP A 211 17.03 -9.48 9.22
N LEU A 212 16.21 -9.37 8.16
CA LEU A 212 16.37 -8.36 7.09
C LEU A 212 15.55 -7.11 7.42
N VAL A 213 16.03 -6.33 8.39
CA VAL A 213 15.35 -5.14 8.92
C VAL A 213 16.22 -3.87 8.88
N TRP A 214 17.50 -3.98 8.51
CA TRP A 214 18.37 -2.81 8.35
C TRP A 214 18.11 -2.15 6.99
N THR A 215 17.90 -0.86 6.97
CA THR A 215 17.55 -0.10 5.76
C THR A 215 18.50 -0.33 4.59
N HIS A 216 19.83 -0.35 4.87
CA HIS A 216 20.86 -0.56 3.84
C HIS A 216 20.84 -1.98 3.24
N ASP A 217 20.54 -3.00 4.06
CA ASP A 217 20.45 -4.39 3.59
C ASP A 217 19.20 -4.57 2.70
N ILE A 218 18.07 -4.01 3.14
CA ILE A 218 16.83 -4.01 2.36
C ILE A 218 17.02 -3.29 1.03
N GLU A 219 17.63 -2.10 1.04
CA GLU A 219 17.90 -1.36 -0.18
C GLU A 219 18.78 -2.17 -1.15
N LYS A 220 19.83 -2.84 -0.63
CA LYS A 220 20.70 -3.70 -1.44
C LYS A 220 19.92 -4.84 -2.09
N VAL A 221 19.12 -5.58 -1.32
CA VAL A 221 18.28 -6.67 -1.86
C VAL A 221 17.32 -6.17 -2.93
N MET A 222 16.70 -5.00 -2.72
CA MET A 222 15.79 -4.41 -3.69
C MET A 222 16.48 -3.89 -4.96
N GLN A 223 17.75 -3.44 -4.85
CA GLN A 223 18.57 -3.09 -6.01
C GLN A 223 18.97 -4.34 -6.80
N ASP A 224 19.39 -5.39 -6.10
CA ASP A 224 19.77 -6.66 -6.72
C ASP A 224 18.57 -7.38 -7.39
N ALA A 225 17.38 -7.26 -6.78
CA ALA A 225 16.11 -7.80 -7.29
C ALA A 225 15.41 -6.89 -8.31
N ALA A 226 16.04 -5.84 -8.82
CA ALA A 226 15.45 -4.80 -9.68
C ALA A 226 14.46 -5.33 -10.73
N HIS A 227 13.18 -5.42 -10.36
CA HIS A 227 12.12 -6.00 -11.18
C HIS A 227 10.82 -5.19 -11.06
N PRO A 228 10.09 -4.91 -12.16
CA PRO A 228 8.91 -4.04 -12.14
C PRO A 228 7.72 -4.59 -11.35
N HIS A 229 7.68 -5.90 -11.07
CA HIS A 229 6.65 -6.56 -10.28
C HIS A 229 7.15 -6.97 -8.88
N VAL A 230 8.19 -6.30 -8.36
CA VAL A 230 8.73 -6.53 -7.01
C VAL A 230 8.76 -5.21 -6.24
N GLY A 231 8.34 -5.27 -4.98
CA GLY A 231 8.32 -4.13 -4.09
C GLY A 231 8.42 -4.54 -2.62
N LEU A 232 8.01 -3.64 -1.74
CA LEU A 232 8.04 -3.84 -0.29
C LEU A 232 6.64 -3.70 0.33
N VAL A 233 6.38 -4.56 1.31
CA VAL A 233 5.52 -4.22 2.45
C VAL A 233 6.44 -3.59 3.50
N TRP A 234 6.26 -2.32 3.75
CA TRP A 234 7.05 -1.63 4.75
C TRP A 234 6.41 -1.75 6.13
N ASP A 235 7.10 -2.41 7.03
CA ASP A 235 6.75 -2.50 8.45
C ASP A 235 7.77 -1.71 9.28
N PRO A 236 7.50 -0.45 9.58
CA PRO A 236 8.43 0.37 10.36
C PRO A 236 8.56 -0.09 11.82
N CYS A 237 7.57 -0.82 12.35
CA CYS A 237 7.66 -1.36 13.71
C CYS A 237 8.68 -2.50 13.80
N ASN A 238 8.64 -3.45 12.86
CA ASN A 238 9.64 -4.53 12.79
C ASN A 238 11.06 -3.97 12.67
N MET A 239 11.25 -2.97 11.83
CA MET A 239 12.55 -2.34 11.64
C MET A 239 12.98 -1.59 12.90
N TRP A 240 12.15 -0.68 13.41
CA TRP A 240 12.51 0.20 14.51
C TRP A 240 12.77 -0.55 15.84
N THR A 241 12.02 -1.60 16.13
CA THR A 241 12.20 -2.37 17.38
C THR A 241 13.61 -2.96 17.49
N ILE A 242 14.25 -3.25 16.37
CA ILE A 242 15.60 -3.82 16.29
C ILE A 242 16.67 -2.74 16.03
N THR A 243 16.46 -1.91 15.00
CA THR A 243 17.51 -1.02 14.48
C THR A 243 17.56 0.33 15.17
N LYS A 244 16.42 0.81 15.68
CA LYS A 244 16.21 2.18 16.16
C LYS A 244 16.44 3.27 15.10
N GLU A 245 16.53 2.90 13.82
CA GLU A 245 16.59 3.88 12.74
C GLU A 245 15.30 4.73 12.72
N PRO A 246 15.38 6.05 12.50
CA PRO A 246 14.17 6.88 12.40
C PRO A 246 13.30 6.48 11.19
N PRO A 247 11.97 6.32 11.34
CA PRO A 247 11.10 5.96 10.22
C PRO A 247 11.16 6.92 9.02
N SER A 248 11.37 8.20 9.25
CA SER A 248 11.55 9.19 8.17
C SER A 248 12.79 8.93 7.32
N GLU A 249 13.89 8.46 7.92
CA GLU A 249 15.10 8.10 7.19
C GLU A 249 14.95 6.78 6.45
N MET A 250 14.35 5.75 7.09
CA MET A 250 13.99 4.50 6.41
C MET A 250 13.16 4.80 5.16
N TYR A 251 12.11 5.61 5.31
CA TYR A 251 11.22 5.98 4.23
C TYR A 251 11.94 6.74 3.12
N ARG A 252 12.80 7.69 3.47
CA ARG A 252 13.57 8.48 2.49
C ARG A 252 14.35 7.59 1.52
N ILE A 253 14.91 6.49 2.01
CA ILE A 253 15.70 5.53 1.21
C ILE A 253 14.79 4.56 0.46
N LEU A 254 13.79 3.98 1.15
CA LEU A 254 13.01 2.86 0.64
C LEU A 254 11.76 3.26 -0.13
N LYS A 255 11.32 4.53 -0.10
CA LYS A 255 10.01 4.98 -0.63
C LYS A 255 9.66 4.52 -2.04
N LYS A 256 10.66 4.41 -2.93
CA LYS A 256 10.46 4.00 -4.32
C LYS A 256 10.05 2.52 -4.48
N TYR A 257 10.23 1.73 -3.43
CA TYR A 257 9.91 0.31 -3.39
C TYR A 257 8.63 0.01 -2.61
N ILE A 258 8.10 0.96 -1.82
CA ILE A 258 6.97 0.73 -0.90
C ILE A 258 5.64 0.78 -1.66
N TYR A 259 4.96 -0.36 -1.73
CA TYR A 259 3.62 -0.49 -2.34
C TYR A 259 2.53 -0.79 -1.31
N HIS A 260 2.90 -1.38 -0.18
CA HIS A 260 1.99 -1.67 0.94
C HIS A 260 2.68 -1.38 2.28
N THR A 261 1.90 -1.25 3.36
CA THR A 261 2.44 -0.97 4.68
C THR A 261 1.75 -1.77 5.75
N HIS A 262 2.52 -2.22 6.75
CA HIS A 262 1.99 -2.68 8.02
C HIS A 262 2.14 -1.57 9.07
N ILE A 263 1.04 -1.23 9.71
CA ILE A 263 1.01 -0.23 10.77
C ILE A 263 0.66 -0.95 12.07
N LYS A 264 1.61 -0.96 12.99
CA LYS A 264 1.45 -1.52 14.33
C LYS A 264 2.36 -0.78 15.31
N ASP A 265 2.09 -0.90 16.60
CA ASP A 265 2.84 -0.23 17.66
C ASP A 265 3.23 -1.22 18.74
N ALA A 266 4.36 -0.98 19.40
CA ALA A 266 4.89 -1.86 20.40
C ALA A 266 5.61 -1.09 21.53
N LYS A 267 5.59 -1.66 22.74
CA LYS A 267 6.54 -1.35 23.81
C LYS A 267 7.67 -2.37 23.79
N LEU A 268 8.85 -1.97 24.23
CA LEU A 268 9.95 -2.89 24.45
C LEU A 268 10.00 -3.34 25.89
N VAL A 269 9.66 -4.59 26.13
CA VAL A 269 9.75 -5.23 27.45
C VAL A 269 10.89 -6.24 27.39
N ASP A 270 11.93 -6.05 28.20
CA ASP A 270 13.15 -6.85 28.18
C ASP A 270 13.77 -7.00 26.78
N GLY A 271 13.71 -5.91 25.99
CA GLY A 271 14.25 -5.85 24.64
C GLY A 271 13.40 -6.55 23.57
N LYS A 272 12.21 -7.07 23.91
CA LYS A 272 11.29 -7.73 23.00
C LYS A 272 10.05 -6.86 22.75
N PRO A 273 9.52 -6.83 21.53
CA PRO A 273 8.30 -6.10 21.24
C PRO A 273 7.11 -6.75 21.93
N GLN A 274 6.34 -5.94 22.66
CA GLN A 274 5.00 -6.26 23.14
C GLN A 274 4.03 -5.34 22.40
N TYR A 275 3.23 -5.90 21.53
CA TYR A 275 2.30 -5.12 20.72
C TYR A 275 1.21 -4.48 21.56
N VAL A 276 0.90 -3.23 21.25
CA VAL A 276 -0.11 -2.41 21.90
C VAL A 276 -0.95 -1.66 20.87
N ARG A 277 -2.07 -1.09 21.29
CA ARG A 277 -2.89 -0.26 20.40
C ARG A 277 -2.09 0.93 19.88
N LEU A 278 -2.42 1.39 18.67
CA LEU A 278 -1.71 2.46 18.00
C LEU A 278 -1.61 3.74 18.86
N GLY A 279 -0.41 4.27 19.00
CA GLY A 279 -0.10 5.43 19.81
C GLY A 279 0.05 5.17 21.31
N GLN A 280 0.06 3.90 21.74
CA GLN A 280 0.31 3.52 23.14
C GLN A 280 1.70 2.89 23.34
N GLY A 281 2.44 2.70 22.25
CA GLY A 281 3.78 2.13 22.25
C GLY A 281 4.89 3.16 22.27
N GLU A 282 6.08 2.67 21.95
CA GLU A 282 7.33 3.45 21.88
C GLU A 282 7.78 3.67 20.44
N VAL A 283 7.19 2.92 19.49
CA VAL A 283 7.53 3.04 18.07
C VAL A 283 7.09 4.42 17.57
N PRO A 284 7.95 5.19 16.91
CA PRO A 284 7.54 6.47 16.32
C PRO A 284 6.67 6.26 15.08
N ILE A 285 5.60 5.49 15.25
CA ILE A 285 4.76 5.00 14.14
C ILE A 285 4.06 6.14 13.39
N PHE A 286 3.70 7.22 14.10
CA PHE A 286 3.11 8.38 13.45
C PHE A 286 4.11 9.19 12.61
N GLU A 287 5.42 9.09 12.90
CA GLU A 287 6.45 9.62 12.00
C GLU A 287 6.45 8.87 10.66
N ALA A 288 6.28 7.54 10.70
CA ALA A 288 6.13 6.73 9.47
C ALA A 288 4.87 7.11 8.69
N VAL A 289 3.72 7.23 9.37
CA VAL A 289 2.44 7.64 8.78
C VAL A 289 2.56 9.03 8.13
N ASP A 290 3.23 9.97 8.79
CA ASP A 290 3.49 11.31 8.28
C ASP A 290 4.40 11.31 7.04
N ALA A 291 5.47 10.50 7.06
CA ALA A 291 6.38 10.37 5.91
C ALA A 291 5.63 9.85 4.66
N LEU A 292 4.79 8.84 4.83
CA LEU A 292 3.90 8.33 3.79
C LEU A 292 2.94 9.40 3.26
N SER A 293 2.20 10.04 4.16
CA SER A 293 1.17 11.03 3.82
C SER A 293 1.76 12.24 3.11
N LYS A 294 2.83 12.83 3.64
CA LYS A 294 3.51 14.01 3.06
C LYS A 294 4.09 13.75 1.68
N SER A 295 4.43 12.51 1.37
CA SER A 295 4.94 12.13 0.04
C SER A 295 3.84 11.80 -0.97
N GLY A 296 2.58 11.81 -0.55
CA GLY A 296 1.45 11.49 -1.41
C GLY A 296 1.25 9.99 -1.66
N TYR A 297 1.63 9.13 -0.70
CA TYR A 297 1.38 7.69 -0.74
C TYR A 297 -0.10 7.40 -1.04
N LYS A 298 -0.35 6.47 -1.96
CA LYS A 298 -1.69 6.13 -2.46
C LYS A 298 -2.16 4.74 -2.04
N GLY A 299 -1.31 3.99 -1.34
CA GLY A 299 -1.63 2.67 -0.80
C GLY A 299 -2.45 2.73 0.49
N TYR A 300 -2.62 1.60 1.10
CA TYR A 300 -3.37 1.45 2.34
C TYR A 300 -2.46 1.51 3.56
N TYR A 301 -2.98 2.11 4.63
CA TYR A 301 -2.43 1.98 5.98
C TYR A 301 -3.07 0.73 6.59
N SER A 302 -2.38 -0.42 6.49
CA SER A 302 -2.90 -1.72 6.92
C SER A 302 -2.51 -1.99 8.36
N PHE A 303 -3.50 -2.14 9.25
CA PHE A 303 -3.26 -2.49 10.64
C PHE A 303 -2.94 -3.97 10.76
N GLU A 304 -1.76 -4.28 11.25
CA GLU A 304 -1.35 -5.64 11.53
C GLU A 304 -1.40 -5.92 13.04
N TRP A 305 -2.49 -6.53 13.50
CA TRP A 305 -2.66 -6.97 14.88
C TRP A 305 -2.43 -8.48 14.94
N GLU A 306 -1.35 -8.91 15.58
CA GLU A 306 -0.83 -10.27 15.47
C GLU A 306 -1.52 -11.29 16.42
N LYS A 307 -2.84 -11.20 16.61
CA LYS A 307 -3.62 -12.03 17.54
C LYS A 307 -3.45 -13.53 17.31
N LEU A 308 -3.25 -13.96 16.06
CA LEU A 308 -3.03 -15.39 15.74
C LEU A 308 -1.76 -15.95 16.41
N TRP A 309 -0.69 -15.13 16.42
CA TRP A 309 0.62 -15.52 16.97
C TRP A 309 0.76 -15.16 18.45
N HIS A 310 0.01 -14.16 18.89
CA HIS A 310 0.02 -13.59 20.22
C HIS A 310 -1.39 -13.62 20.83
N PRO A 311 -1.85 -14.82 21.28
CA PRO A 311 -3.22 -14.98 21.79
C PRO A 311 -3.51 -14.15 23.06
N GLU A 312 -2.46 -13.67 23.76
CA GLU A 312 -2.55 -12.77 24.91
C GLU A 312 -2.95 -11.33 24.56
N LEU A 313 -2.83 -10.92 23.29
CA LEU A 313 -3.23 -9.58 22.87
C LEU A 313 -4.72 -9.34 23.06
N GLU A 314 -5.11 -8.07 23.16
CA GLU A 314 -6.52 -7.67 23.24
C GLU A 314 -7.35 -8.28 22.10
N ASP A 315 -8.65 -8.44 22.36
CA ASP A 315 -9.56 -9.03 21.40
C ASP A 315 -9.68 -8.21 20.12
N PRO A 316 -9.88 -8.87 18.97
CA PRO A 316 -10.01 -8.22 17.67
C PRO A 316 -11.02 -7.07 17.66
N GLU A 317 -12.15 -7.28 18.34
CA GLU A 317 -13.22 -6.29 18.43
C GLU A 317 -12.74 -4.96 19.03
N THR A 318 -11.84 -5.02 20.00
CA THR A 318 -11.28 -3.82 20.63
C THR A 318 -10.23 -3.18 19.74
N ALA A 319 -9.22 -3.95 19.32
CA ALA A 319 -8.09 -3.42 18.58
C ALA A 319 -8.49 -2.87 17.21
N LEU A 320 -9.33 -3.61 16.45
CA LEU A 320 -9.81 -3.20 15.14
C LEU A 320 -10.82 -2.03 15.20
N ALA A 321 -11.51 -1.80 16.32
CA ALA A 321 -12.35 -0.61 16.48
C ALA A 321 -11.52 0.64 16.81
N ASP A 322 -10.45 0.48 17.58
CA ASP A 322 -9.59 1.57 18.03
C ASP A 322 -8.72 2.17 16.92
N TYR A 323 -8.18 1.31 16.04
CA TYR A 323 -7.24 1.74 15.02
C TYR A 323 -7.76 2.87 14.10
N PRO A 324 -8.97 2.80 13.51
CA PRO A 324 -9.49 3.92 12.71
C PRO A 324 -9.68 5.20 13.51
N VAL A 325 -10.00 5.09 14.80
CA VAL A 325 -10.15 6.26 15.70
C VAL A 325 -8.79 6.93 15.91
N ALA A 326 -7.74 6.14 16.20
CA ALA A 326 -6.38 6.65 16.36
C ALA A 326 -5.87 7.33 15.09
N MET A 327 -6.07 6.70 13.91
CA MET A 327 -5.66 7.25 12.62
C MET A 327 -6.41 8.54 12.29
N LYS A 328 -7.73 8.57 12.46
CA LYS A 328 -8.53 9.79 12.23
C LYS A 328 -8.11 10.94 13.15
N LYS A 329 -7.87 10.64 14.43
CA LYS A 329 -7.37 11.62 15.40
C LYS A 329 -6.02 12.20 14.93
N HIS A 330 -5.11 11.37 14.45
CA HIS A 330 -3.81 11.81 13.94
C HIS A 330 -3.94 12.72 12.72
N PHE A 331 -4.81 12.38 11.77
CA PHE A 331 -5.05 13.18 10.57
C PHE A 331 -5.99 14.38 10.79
N GLY A 332 -6.60 14.53 11.96
CA GLY A 332 -7.55 15.60 12.26
C GLY A 332 -8.86 15.53 11.45
N VAL A 333 -9.36 14.32 11.17
CA VAL A 333 -10.56 14.10 10.32
C VAL A 333 -11.62 13.24 11.03
#